data_bb614bd33b81b6ba1b59c979548587d9
#
_entry.id   bb614bd33b81b6ba1b59c979548587d9
#
_cell.length_a   1.000
_cell.length_b   1.000
_cell.length_c   1.000
_cell.angle_alpha   90.00
_cell.angle_beta   90.00
_cell.angle_gamma   90.00
#
_symmetry.space_group_name_H-M   'P 1'
#
loop_
_entity.id
_entity.type
_entity.pdbx_description
1 polymer ?
#
loop_
_entity_poly.entity_id
_entity_poly.type
_entity_poly.pdbx_seq_one_letter_code
_entity_poly.pdbx_strand_id
1 'polypeptide(L)'
;MLLPMAPTLLWHDYETTGADPRRDRPAQFAAIRTTLDLDPIGEAVSFDCRPIPDVLPHPQACLITGITPQRMLRDGLIEAEFAARVHEQMAEPGTCSVGYNSLRFDDEFTRNLLYRNFFDPYEREWKDGNSRWDLIDLARMCHALRPEGIEWPLREDGSPSFRLEHLASANRITQQRAHDALSDVEALIGLARLIRRHQPRLWDFHFRLRRKQAVFELLDLARMTPLLHVSSRYPASRGCTAIIVPLAPHPSQPNAVIVYDLDVDPQPLLELEADEIADRVFTPRADLPDGIERIPLKAVHANRSPALAPISALRGVDLARIALDPDRALAHLERLRGAPGLTAKLQAVFARAGQYEPAADPELALYSGFPNDADKRLFANVRATPPEQLARTPFAFRDPRYTELLFRYRARNWPETLDADEQVRWHAFVQRRLDTSTPLTTLTREQYRDTIDRMRADPALPSDRLPLLDALEIWERELP
;
A
#
# COMPACT_ATOMS: atom_id res chain seq x y z
N MET A 1 -30.38 20.38 6.75
CA MET A 1 -29.24 19.67 7.36
C MET A 1 -29.44 18.20 7.03
N LEU A 2 -28.67 17.66 6.08
CA LEU A 2 -28.72 16.23 5.77
C LEU A 2 -28.26 15.48 7.02
N LEU A 3 -29.00 14.44 7.39
CA LEU A 3 -28.58 13.53 8.46
C LEU A 3 -27.21 12.94 8.05
N PRO A 4 -26.25 12.80 8.98
CA PRO A 4 -25.00 12.15 8.66
C PRO A 4 -25.29 10.73 8.13
N MET A 5 -24.78 10.42 6.96
CA MET A 5 -24.90 9.07 6.41
C MET A 5 -24.28 8.07 7.37
N ALA A 6 -24.93 6.92 7.52
CA ALA A 6 -24.39 5.84 8.35
C ALA A 6 -23.04 5.39 7.78
N PRO A 7 -22.04 5.16 8.64
CA PRO A 7 -20.73 4.72 8.17
C PRO A 7 -20.83 3.35 7.49
N THR A 8 -20.05 3.18 6.41
CA THR A 8 -20.01 1.95 5.61
C THR A 8 -18.59 1.43 5.47
N LEU A 9 -18.45 0.15 5.13
CA LEU A 9 -17.19 -0.48 4.72
C LEU A 9 -17.21 -0.65 3.21
N LEU A 10 -16.19 -0.15 2.51
CA LEU A 10 -15.96 -0.41 1.10
C LEU A 10 -14.80 -1.39 0.98
N TRP A 11 -15.12 -2.65 0.75
CA TRP A 11 -14.16 -3.73 0.50
C TRP A 11 -13.68 -3.61 -0.93
N HIS A 12 -12.40 -3.52 -1.16
CA HIS A 12 -11.85 -3.31 -2.50
C HIS A 12 -10.56 -4.07 -2.71
N ASP A 13 -10.29 -4.32 -3.98
CA ASP A 13 -9.06 -4.92 -4.47
C ASP A 13 -8.72 -4.40 -5.87
N TYR A 14 -7.45 -4.45 -6.24
CA TYR A 14 -6.95 -4.10 -7.56
C TYR A 14 -6.17 -5.25 -8.17
N GLU A 15 -6.44 -5.52 -9.44
CA GLU A 15 -5.43 -6.15 -10.30
C GLU A 15 -4.61 -5.06 -10.98
N THR A 16 -3.30 -5.30 -11.10
CA THR A 16 -2.35 -4.29 -11.56
C THR A 16 -1.45 -4.83 -12.66
N THR A 17 -0.90 -3.95 -13.49
CA THR A 17 0.04 -4.29 -14.55
C THR A 17 1.46 -4.59 -14.05
N GLY A 18 1.73 -4.46 -12.76
CA GLY A 18 3.01 -4.71 -12.11
C GLY A 18 2.97 -4.34 -10.63
N ALA A 19 4.10 -4.34 -9.95
CA ALA A 19 4.19 -4.20 -8.50
C ALA A 19 4.63 -2.81 -8.00
N ASP A 20 5.07 -1.90 -8.86
CA ASP A 20 5.47 -0.54 -8.47
C ASP A 20 4.31 0.46 -8.71
N PRO A 21 3.63 0.94 -7.66
CA PRO A 21 2.46 1.82 -7.81
C PRO A 21 2.78 3.18 -8.46
N ARG A 22 4.06 3.59 -8.49
CA ARG A 22 4.48 4.85 -9.11
C ARG A 22 4.65 4.71 -10.63
N ARG A 23 5.01 3.51 -11.10
CA ARG A 23 5.38 3.23 -12.50
C ARG A 23 4.35 2.39 -13.22
N ASP A 24 3.78 1.41 -12.53
CA ASP A 24 2.78 0.50 -13.05
C ASP A 24 1.36 1.10 -12.95
N ARG A 25 0.38 0.41 -13.50
CA ARG A 25 -1.00 0.90 -13.63
C ARG A 25 -2.00 -0.09 -13.06
N PRO A 26 -3.16 0.38 -12.58
CA PRO A 26 -4.30 -0.50 -12.36
C PRO A 26 -4.71 -1.18 -13.67
N ALA A 27 -5.07 -2.45 -13.59
CA ALA A 27 -5.67 -3.21 -14.68
C ALA A 27 -7.17 -3.40 -14.44
N GLN A 28 -7.56 -3.68 -13.19
CA GLN A 28 -8.94 -3.86 -12.77
C GLN A 28 -9.12 -3.29 -11.35
N PHE A 29 -10.31 -2.80 -11.06
CA PHE A 29 -10.77 -2.45 -9.71
C PHE A 29 -12.08 -3.16 -9.45
N ALA A 30 -12.21 -3.75 -8.25
CA ALA A 30 -13.47 -4.28 -7.77
C ALA A 30 -13.77 -3.80 -6.35
N ALA A 31 -15.05 -3.61 -6.03
CA ALA A 31 -15.47 -3.27 -4.70
C ALA A 31 -16.88 -3.76 -4.36
N ILE A 32 -17.09 -4.05 -3.07
CA ILE A 32 -18.39 -4.33 -2.48
C ILE A 32 -18.56 -3.44 -1.27
N ARG A 33 -19.68 -2.72 -1.21
CA ARG A 33 -20.03 -1.91 -0.03
C ARG A 33 -20.86 -2.73 0.94
N THR A 34 -20.58 -2.59 2.24
CA THR A 34 -21.36 -3.26 3.29
C THR A 34 -21.69 -2.28 4.43
N THR A 35 -22.68 -2.66 5.23
CA THR A 35 -22.86 -2.11 6.57
C THR A 35 -21.65 -2.46 7.45
N LEU A 36 -21.60 -1.89 8.67
CA LEU A 36 -20.61 -2.32 9.67
C LEU A 36 -20.86 -3.76 10.15
N ASP A 37 -22.06 -4.31 9.91
CA ASP A 37 -22.43 -5.70 10.21
C ASP A 37 -22.08 -6.69 9.08
N LEU A 38 -21.42 -6.21 8.03
CA LEU A 38 -20.98 -6.97 6.87
C LEU A 38 -22.12 -7.42 5.94
N ASP A 39 -23.27 -6.75 6.01
CA ASP A 39 -24.37 -6.96 5.07
C ASP A 39 -24.15 -6.11 3.82
N PRO A 40 -24.23 -6.69 2.60
CA PRO A 40 -24.01 -5.95 1.36
C PRO A 40 -25.00 -4.79 1.18
N ILE A 41 -24.53 -3.69 0.62
CA ILE A 41 -25.32 -2.51 0.26
C ILE A 41 -25.13 -2.25 -1.24
N GLY A 42 -26.22 -2.31 -2.00
CA GLY A 42 -26.17 -2.12 -3.44
C GLY A 42 -25.53 -3.30 -4.18
N GLU A 43 -25.09 -3.03 -5.40
CA GLU A 43 -24.44 -4.03 -6.26
C GLU A 43 -22.91 -3.95 -6.13
N ALA A 44 -22.25 -5.08 -6.35
CA ALA A 44 -20.81 -5.11 -6.50
C ALA A 44 -20.39 -4.33 -7.76
N VAL A 45 -19.29 -3.62 -7.67
CA VAL A 45 -18.70 -2.93 -8.82
C VAL A 45 -17.40 -3.64 -9.23
N SER A 46 -17.23 -3.81 -10.56
CA SER A 46 -15.98 -4.29 -11.14
C SER A 46 -15.82 -3.68 -12.52
N PHE A 47 -14.65 -3.10 -12.81
CA PHE A 47 -14.35 -2.50 -14.10
C PHE A 47 -12.85 -2.50 -14.38
N ASP A 48 -12.50 -2.68 -15.66
CA ASP A 48 -11.14 -2.71 -16.15
C ASP A 48 -10.66 -1.29 -16.51
N CYS A 49 -9.35 -1.05 -16.37
CA CYS A 49 -8.68 0.15 -16.85
C CYS A 49 -8.07 -0.11 -18.23
N ARG A 50 -8.25 0.81 -19.18
CA ARG A 50 -7.62 0.72 -20.50
C ARG A 50 -6.09 0.82 -20.36
N PRO A 51 -5.31 0.00 -21.07
CA PRO A 51 -3.86 0.10 -21.06
C PRO A 51 -3.42 1.39 -21.72
N ILE A 52 -2.33 1.98 -21.24
CA ILE A 52 -1.74 3.19 -21.81
C ILE A 52 -0.50 2.84 -22.63
N PRO A 53 -0.18 3.59 -23.70
CA PRO A 53 0.87 3.21 -24.63
C PRO A 53 2.29 3.37 -24.09
N ASP A 54 2.48 4.07 -23.00
CA ASP A 54 3.80 4.38 -22.43
C ASP A 54 4.22 3.46 -21.27
N VAL A 55 3.46 2.37 -21.01
CA VAL A 55 3.81 1.35 -19.99
C VAL A 55 3.58 -0.05 -20.54
N LEU A 56 4.60 -0.90 -20.45
CA LEU A 56 4.48 -2.32 -20.70
C LEU A 56 3.95 -3.02 -19.45
N PRO A 57 2.84 -3.77 -19.54
CA PRO A 57 2.36 -4.56 -18.41
C PRO A 57 3.35 -5.70 -18.12
N HIS A 58 3.73 -5.88 -16.86
CA HIS A 58 4.72 -6.91 -16.50
C HIS A 58 4.19 -8.31 -16.84
N PRO A 59 4.92 -9.13 -17.64
CA PRO A 59 4.43 -10.44 -18.08
C PRO A 59 4.00 -11.35 -16.91
N GLN A 60 4.75 -11.31 -15.78
CA GLN A 60 4.39 -12.06 -14.58
C GLN A 60 3.03 -11.63 -14.00
N ALA A 61 2.74 -10.32 -13.96
CA ALA A 61 1.47 -9.82 -13.47
C ALA A 61 0.32 -10.32 -14.34
N CYS A 62 0.46 -10.25 -15.67
CA CYS A 62 -0.53 -10.76 -16.61
C CYS A 62 -0.74 -12.28 -16.49
N LEU A 63 0.32 -13.06 -16.25
CA LEU A 63 0.20 -14.50 -16.00
C LEU A 63 -0.57 -14.82 -14.71
N ILE A 64 -0.36 -14.04 -13.67
CA ILE A 64 -1.03 -14.21 -12.38
C ILE A 64 -2.52 -13.86 -12.51
N THR A 65 -2.84 -12.66 -13.03
CA THR A 65 -4.21 -12.15 -13.10
C THR A 65 -5.03 -12.73 -14.26
N GLY A 66 -4.36 -13.18 -15.32
CA GLY A 66 -5.01 -13.57 -16.59
C GLY A 66 -5.54 -12.38 -17.40
N ILE A 67 -5.22 -11.14 -16.99
CA ILE A 67 -5.68 -9.92 -17.68
C ILE A 67 -4.68 -9.53 -18.75
N THR A 68 -5.12 -9.54 -20.00
CA THR A 68 -4.30 -9.13 -21.15
C THR A 68 -4.56 -7.68 -21.55
N PRO A 69 -3.58 -6.98 -22.15
CA PRO A 69 -3.79 -5.64 -22.70
C PRO A 69 -4.95 -5.56 -23.70
N GLN A 70 -5.17 -6.62 -24.49
CA GLN A 70 -6.28 -6.70 -25.47
C GLN A 70 -7.65 -6.71 -24.75
N ARG A 71 -7.78 -7.45 -23.62
CA ARG A 71 -8.98 -7.39 -22.78
C ARG A 71 -9.17 -5.98 -22.24
N MET A 72 -8.11 -5.42 -21.66
CA MET A 72 -8.14 -4.05 -21.10
C MET A 72 -8.51 -3.00 -22.16
N LEU A 73 -8.02 -3.16 -23.40
CA LEU A 73 -8.32 -2.24 -24.50
C LEU A 73 -9.81 -2.32 -24.93
N ARG A 74 -10.37 -3.54 -24.98
CA ARG A 74 -11.74 -3.79 -25.41
C ARG A 74 -12.77 -3.34 -24.37
N ASP A 75 -12.53 -3.68 -23.10
CA ASP A 75 -13.52 -3.61 -22.02
C ASP A 75 -13.24 -2.46 -21.03
N GLY A 76 -12.01 -1.90 -21.04
CA GLY A 76 -11.54 -0.93 -20.05
C GLY A 76 -11.94 0.51 -20.33
N LEU A 77 -12.13 1.24 -19.23
CA LEU A 77 -12.29 2.69 -19.21
C LEU A 77 -10.95 3.39 -19.43
N ILE A 78 -10.95 4.56 -20.07
CA ILE A 78 -9.75 5.42 -20.06
C ILE A 78 -9.35 5.77 -18.61
N GLU A 79 -8.05 6.01 -18.37
CA GLU A 79 -7.54 6.18 -16.99
C GLU A 79 -8.25 7.31 -16.23
N ALA A 80 -8.63 8.39 -16.92
CA ALA A 80 -9.39 9.52 -16.34
C ALA A 80 -10.77 9.10 -15.81
N GLU A 81 -11.52 8.30 -16.57
CA GLU A 81 -12.85 7.79 -16.18
C GLU A 81 -12.71 6.72 -15.08
N PHE A 82 -11.71 5.84 -15.23
CA PHE A 82 -11.40 4.84 -14.22
C PHE A 82 -11.10 5.50 -12.88
N ALA A 83 -10.22 6.52 -12.85
CA ALA A 83 -9.88 7.27 -11.66
C ALA A 83 -11.10 7.99 -11.04
N ALA A 84 -11.98 8.55 -11.87
CA ALA A 84 -13.19 9.20 -11.41
C ALA A 84 -14.14 8.22 -10.73
N ARG A 85 -14.36 7.03 -11.30
CA ARG A 85 -15.21 5.98 -10.71
C ARG A 85 -14.63 5.42 -9.41
N VAL A 86 -13.32 5.18 -9.37
CA VAL A 86 -12.64 4.77 -8.11
C VAL A 86 -12.82 5.84 -7.04
N HIS A 87 -12.58 7.10 -7.39
CA HIS A 87 -12.73 8.22 -6.46
C HIS A 87 -14.18 8.32 -5.95
N GLU A 88 -15.18 8.20 -6.81
CA GLU A 88 -16.60 8.22 -6.43
C GLU A 88 -16.91 7.16 -5.36
N GLN A 89 -16.45 5.92 -5.56
CA GLN A 89 -16.66 4.84 -4.60
C GLN A 89 -15.98 5.11 -3.25
N MET A 90 -14.74 5.59 -3.28
CA MET A 90 -13.92 5.73 -2.07
C MET A 90 -14.13 7.04 -1.32
N ALA A 91 -14.57 8.11 -1.98
CA ALA A 91 -14.76 9.43 -1.40
C ALA A 91 -16.17 9.69 -0.83
N GLU A 92 -17.10 8.74 -0.97
CA GLU A 92 -18.43 8.83 -0.37
C GLU A 92 -18.31 9.06 1.15
N PRO A 93 -19.03 10.04 1.74
CA PRO A 93 -18.91 10.39 3.15
C PRO A 93 -19.17 9.21 4.08
N GLY A 94 -18.36 9.06 5.13
CA GLY A 94 -18.44 7.97 6.09
C GLY A 94 -17.90 6.64 5.64
N THR A 95 -17.24 6.57 4.47
CA THR A 95 -16.63 5.35 3.95
C THR A 95 -15.36 4.98 4.72
N CYS A 96 -15.28 3.72 5.15
CA CYS A 96 -14.02 3.07 5.52
C CYS A 96 -13.58 2.16 4.37
N SER A 97 -12.55 2.53 3.63
CA SER A 97 -11.94 1.65 2.62
C SER A 97 -11.20 0.51 3.30
N VAL A 98 -11.53 -0.72 2.94
CA VAL A 98 -10.98 -1.95 3.55
C VAL A 98 -10.40 -2.83 2.45
N GLY A 99 -9.17 -3.30 2.66
CA GLY A 99 -8.53 -4.25 1.78
C GLY A 99 -7.66 -5.25 2.54
N TYR A 100 -6.90 -6.03 1.80
CA TYR A 100 -5.96 -7.02 2.34
C TYR A 100 -4.54 -6.69 1.90
N ASN A 101 -3.69 -6.26 2.81
CA ASN A 101 -2.38 -5.64 2.54
C ASN A 101 -2.49 -4.30 1.77
N SER A 102 -3.69 -3.74 1.74
CA SER A 102 -4.05 -2.58 0.92
C SER A 102 -3.32 -1.30 1.31
N LEU A 103 -3.03 -1.07 2.58
CA LEU A 103 -2.29 0.12 3.04
C LEU A 103 -0.86 0.22 2.48
N ARG A 104 -0.32 -0.89 1.98
CA ARG A 104 1.04 -0.97 1.41
C ARG A 104 1.04 -1.14 -0.11
N PHE A 105 -0.09 -1.50 -0.71
CA PHE A 105 -0.21 -1.80 -2.13
C PHE A 105 -1.35 -1.01 -2.80
N ASP A 106 -2.59 -1.39 -2.60
CA ASP A 106 -3.76 -0.79 -3.28
C ASP A 106 -3.91 0.71 -3.02
N ASP A 107 -3.67 1.14 -1.79
CA ASP A 107 -3.73 2.56 -1.43
C ASP A 107 -2.64 3.38 -2.12
N GLU A 108 -1.47 2.79 -2.34
CA GLU A 108 -0.40 3.45 -3.10
C GLU A 108 -0.74 3.53 -4.59
N PHE A 109 -1.35 2.49 -5.18
CA PHE A 109 -1.91 2.56 -6.54
C PHE A 109 -3.00 3.61 -6.64
N THR A 110 -3.93 3.64 -5.70
CA THR A 110 -5.00 4.66 -5.65
C THR A 110 -4.43 6.08 -5.55
N ARG A 111 -3.45 6.31 -4.68
CA ARG A 111 -2.81 7.63 -4.54
C ARG A 111 -2.15 8.09 -5.83
N ASN A 112 -1.37 7.24 -6.47
CA ASN A 112 -0.70 7.56 -7.73
C ASN A 112 -1.69 7.73 -8.88
N LEU A 113 -2.75 6.92 -8.94
CA LEU A 113 -3.84 7.06 -9.89
C LEU A 113 -4.53 8.41 -9.75
N LEU A 114 -4.95 8.77 -8.54
CA LEU A 114 -5.63 10.04 -8.24
C LEU A 114 -4.73 11.24 -8.54
N TYR A 115 -3.46 11.18 -8.16
CA TYR A 115 -2.47 12.23 -8.41
C TYR A 115 -2.31 12.53 -9.90
N ARG A 116 -2.15 11.50 -10.74
CA ARG A 116 -2.00 11.66 -12.19
C ARG A 116 -3.26 12.17 -12.89
N ASN A 117 -4.42 11.96 -12.27
CA ASN A 117 -5.72 12.30 -12.82
C ASN A 117 -6.38 13.51 -12.11
N PHE A 118 -5.57 14.38 -11.50
CA PHE A 118 -6.01 15.66 -10.92
C PHE A 118 -7.08 15.51 -9.82
N PHE A 119 -6.99 14.47 -8.99
CA PHE A 119 -7.68 14.39 -7.71
C PHE A 119 -6.70 14.65 -6.57
N ASP A 120 -7.19 15.09 -5.40
CA ASP A 120 -6.37 15.05 -4.20
C ASP A 120 -6.14 13.59 -3.79
N PRO A 121 -4.88 13.13 -3.74
CA PRO A 121 -4.58 11.71 -3.51
C PRO A 121 -4.89 11.23 -2.10
N TYR A 122 -5.12 12.15 -1.14
CA TYR A 122 -5.23 11.84 0.28
C TYR A 122 -6.60 12.13 0.88
N GLU A 123 -7.43 13.07 0.32
CA GLU A 123 -8.68 13.51 0.92
C GLU A 123 -9.65 12.34 1.19
N ARG A 124 -9.74 11.37 0.29
CA ARG A 124 -10.58 10.18 0.45
C ARG A 124 -10.28 9.36 1.71
N GLU A 125 -9.10 9.53 2.30
CA GLU A 125 -8.64 8.72 3.44
C GLU A 125 -9.10 9.26 4.79
N TRP A 126 -9.54 10.52 4.85
CA TRP A 126 -9.84 11.19 6.12
C TRP A 126 -10.97 12.21 6.06
N LYS A 127 -11.27 12.79 4.88
CA LYS A 127 -12.29 13.81 4.72
C LYS A 127 -13.69 13.22 4.95
N ASP A 128 -14.63 14.05 5.39
CA ASP A 128 -16.05 13.71 5.57
C ASP A 128 -16.30 12.42 6.40
N GLY A 129 -15.43 12.16 7.38
CA GLY A 129 -15.54 11.00 8.25
C GLY A 129 -14.92 9.72 7.71
N ASN A 130 -14.29 9.76 6.55
CA ASN A 130 -13.65 8.62 5.91
C ASN A 130 -12.47 8.08 6.72
N SER A 131 -12.09 6.85 6.44
CA SER A 131 -10.96 6.16 7.04
C SER A 131 -10.49 5.00 6.17
N ARG A 132 -9.38 4.38 6.55
CA ARG A 132 -8.86 3.18 5.91
C ARG A 132 -8.60 2.11 6.95
N TRP A 133 -8.69 0.86 6.54
CA TRP A 133 -8.42 -0.29 7.39
C TRP A 133 -7.85 -1.45 6.59
N ASP A 134 -6.88 -2.16 7.15
CA ASP A 134 -6.23 -3.30 6.51
C ASP A 134 -6.46 -4.56 7.33
N LEU A 135 -7.06 -5.58 6.72
CA LEU A 135 -7.45 -6.78 7.43
C LEU A 135 -6.28 -7.74 7.69
N ILE A 136 -5.19 -7.64 6.91
CA ILE A 136 -4.05 -8.55 7.05
C ILE A 136 -3.37 -8.43 8.43
N ASP A 137 -3.24 -7.20 8.96
CA ASP A 137 -2.61 -7.01 10.26
C ASP A 137 -3.55 -7.43 11.42
N LEU A 138 -4.88 -7.36 11.22
CA LEU A 138 -5.85 -7.99 12.13
C LEU A 138 -5.75 -9.53 12.09
N ALA A 139 -5.65 -10.15 10.90
CA ALA A 139 -5.47 -11.59 10.78
C ALA A 139 -4.20 -12.06 11.50
N ARG A 140 -3.07 -11.35 11.32
CA ARG A 140 -1.84 -11.60 12.06
C ARG A 140 -2.03 -11.46 13.58
N MET A 141 -2.76 -10.44 14.03
CA MET A 141 -3.06 -10.22 15.44
C MET A 141 -3.92 -11.33 16.02
N CYS A 142 -4.92 -11.83 15.29
CA CYS A 142 -5.73 -12.99 15.71
C CYS A 142 -4.87 -14.24 15.83
N HIS A 143 -4.06 -14.55 14.82
CA HIS A 143 -3.13 -15.67 14.90
C HIS A 143 -2.22 -15.57 16.11
N ALA A 144 -1.63 -14.40 16.36
CA ALA A 144 -0.69 -14.23 17.46
C ALA A 144 -1.36 -14.35 18.84
N LEU A 145 -2.51 -13.74 19.05
CA LEU A 145 -3.13 -13.57 20.36
C LEU A 145 -4.25 -14.56 20.66
N ARG A 146 -5.06 -14.91 19.67
CA ARG A 146 -6.29 -15.71 19.81
C ARG A 146 -6.52 -16.52 18.54
N PRO A 147 -5.74 -17.61 18.31
CA PRO A 147 -5.81 -18.36 17.07
C PRO A 147 -7.06 -19.23 16.93
N GLU A 148 -7.82 -19.43 18.00
CA GLU A 148 -8.91 -20.39 18.06
C GLU A 148 -10.04 -20.04 17.12
N GLY A 149 -10.63 -21.06 16.47
CA GLY A 149 -11.78 -20.96 15.57
C GLY A 149 -11.43 -20.53 14.14
N ILE A 150 -10.15 -20.39 13.82
CA ILE A 150 -9.65 -20.09 12.47
C ILE A 150 -8.55 -21.07 12.14
N GLU A 151 -8.60 -21.67 10.95
CA GLU A 151 -7.56 -22.56 10.44
C GLU A 151 -6.42 -21.72 9.83
N TRP A 152 -5.21 -21.92 10.35
CA TRP A 152 -4.03 -21.18 9.94
C TRP A 152 -3.13 -22.05 9.07
N PRO A 153 -3.09 -21.83 7.75
CA PRO A 153 -2.23 -22.60 6.85
C PRO A 153 -0.76 -22.30 7.12
N LEU A 154 0.07 -23.32 6.95
CA LEU A 154 1.51 -23.21 7.11
C LEU A 154 2.20 -23.17 5.73
N ARG A 155 3.35 -22.52 5.68
CA ARG A 155 4.30 -22.56 4.58
C ARG A 155 5.17 -23.81 4.69
N GLU A 156 5.99 -24.06 3.68
CA GLU A 156 6.96 -25.17 3.66
C GLU A 156 7.97 -25.13 4.83
N ASP A 157 8.32 -23.92 5.28
CA ASP A 157 9.21 -23.69 6.41
C ASP A 157 8.53 -23.82 7.79
N GLY A 158 7.25 -24.20 7.82
CA GLY A 158 6.45 -24.33 9.04
C GLY A 158 5.92 -23.00 9.60
N SER A 159 6.25 -21.86 8.99
CA SER A 159 5.72 -20.57 9.41
C SER A 159 4.28 -20.36 8.90
N PRO A 160 3.46 -19.54 9.61
CA PRO A 160 2.09 -19.27 9.16
C PRO A 160 2.06 -18.49 7.84
N SER A 161 1.14 -18.88 6.97
CA SER A 161 0.82 -18.14 5.77
C SER A 161 -0.36 -17.21 6.02
N PHE A 162 -0.18 -15.92 5.70
CA PHE A 162 -1.23 -14.91 5.76
C PHE A 162 -1.68 -14.47 4.37
N ARG A 163 -1.45 -15.28 3.34
CA ARG A 163 -2.02 -15.02 2.01
C ARG A 163 -3.51 -15.25 2.03
N LEU A 164 -4.29 -14.37 1.36
CA LEU A 164 -5.75 -14.45 1.36
C LEU A 164 -6.24 -15.77 0.78
N GLU A 165 -5.66 -16.19 -0.35
CA GLU A 165 -6.01 -17.45 -1.03
C GLU A 165 -5.74 -18.68 -0.15
N HIS A 166 -4.66 -18.68 0.63
CA HIS A 166 -4.36 -19.77 1.55
C HIS A 166 -5.33 -19.81 2.75
N LEU A 167 -5.64 -18.63 3.32
CA LEU A 167 -6.60 -18.52 4.42
C LEU A 167 -8.01 -18.86 3.97
N ALA A 168 -8.42 -18.40 2.79
CA ALA A 168 -9.73 -18.72 2.23
C ALA A 168 -9.89 -20.22 2.02
N SER A 169 -8.91 -20.87 1.39
CA SER A 169 -8.90 -22.32 1.16
C SER A 169 -8.94 -23.11 2.46
N ALA A 170 -8.07 -22.80 3.43
CA ALA A 170 -8.01 -23.51 4.71
C ALA A 170 -9.32 -23.40 5.49
N ASN A 171 -10.02 -22.28 5.41
CA ASN A 171 -11.25 -22.00 6.14
C ASN A 171 -12.52 -22.23 5.31
N ARG A 172 -12.42 -22.87 4.13
CA ARG A 172 -13.55 -23.18 3.24
C ARG A 172 -14.36 -21.93 2.85
N ILE A 173 -13.70 -20.79 2.73
CA ILE A 173 -14.28 -19.57 2.20
C ILE A 173 -14.27 -19.68 0.68
N THR A 174 -15.41 -19.42 0.05
CA THR A 174 -15.53 -19.49 -1.41
C THR A 174 -14.71 -18.39 -2.04
N GLN A 175 -13.79 -18.78 -2.92
CA GLN A 175 -13.03 -17.90 -3.80
C GLN A 175 -13.08 -18.57 -5.18
N GLN A 176 -13.92 -18.06 -6.09
CA GLN A 176 -14.18 -18.72 -7.36
C GLN A 176 -12.96 -18.72 -8.27
N ARG A 177 -12.23 -17.60 -8.29
CA ARG A 177 -10.99 -17.42 -9.03
C ARG A 177 -10.06 -16.50 -8.23
N ALA A 178 -8.96 -17.04 -7.71
CA ALA A 178 -7.91 -16.22 -7.13
C ALA A 178 -7.33 -15.30 -8.23
N HIS A 179 -6.98 -14.08 -7.85
CA HIS A 179 -6.50 -13.03 -8.77
C HIS A 179 -7.54 -12.58 -9.81
N ASP A 180 -8.80 -12.61 -9.41
CA ASP A 180 -9.90 -11.83 -10.01
C ASP A 180 -10.38 -10.90 -8.90
N ALA A 181 -10.24 -9.59 -9.08
CA ALA A 181 -10.42 -8.61 -8.00
C ALA A 181 -11.77 -8.75 -7.28
N LEU A 182 -12.87 -9.08 -7.97
CA LEU A 182 -14.15 -9.26 -7.33
C LEU A 182 -14.20 -10.53 -6.47
N SER A 183 -13.62 -11.63 -6.96
CA SER A 183 -13.52 -12.88 -6.22
C SER A 183 -12.67 -12.73 -4.96
N ASP A 184 -11.61 -11.91 -5.03
CA ASP A 184 -10.74 -11.61 -3.90
C ASP A 184 -11.46 -10.73 -2.86
N VAL A 185 -12.27 -9.75 -3.29
CA VAL A 185 -13.14 -8.97 -2.40
C VAL A 185 -14.18 -9.86 -1.70
N GLU A 186 -14.80 -10.81 -2.39
CA GLU A 186 -15.75 -11.76 -1.78
C GLU A 186 -15.07 -12.64 -0.73
N ALA A 187 -13.87 -13.16 -1.04
CA ALA A 187 -13.07 -13.95 -0.11
C ALA A 187 -12.65 -13.13 1.12
N LEU A 188 -12.28 -11.86 0.91
CA LEU A 188 -11.93 -10.93 1.98
C LEU A 188 -13.10 -10.67 2.94
N ILE A 189 -14.33 -10.47 2.42
CA ILE A 189 -15.54 -10.35 3.25
C ILE A 189 -15.82 -11.67 4.00
N GLY A 190 -15.60 -12.81 3.36
CA GLY A 190 -15.71 -14.13 3.99
C GLY A 190 -14.74 -14.27 5.18
N LEU A 191 -13.48 -13.89 5.00
CA LEU A 191 -12.49 -13.88 6.07
C LEU A 191 -12.85 -12.90 7.19
N ALA A 192 -13.34 -11.72 6.84
CA ALA A 192 -13.82 -10.72 7.79
C ALA A 192 -14.95 -11.26 8.68
N ARG A 193 -15.94 -11.93 8.08
CA ARG A 193 -17.05 -12.58 8.82
C ARG A 193 -16.52 -13.67 9.77
N LEU A 194 -15.57 -14.47 9.31
CA LEU A 194 -14.94 -15.52 10.13
C LEU A 194 -14.23 -14.91 11.34
N ILE A 195 -13.36 -13.90 11.12
CA ILE A 195 -12.63 -13.23 12.19
C ILE A 195 -13.60 -12.56 13.17
N ARG A 196 -14.60 -11.81 12.67
CA ARG A 196 -15.57 -11.12 13.52
C ARG A 196 -16.36 -12.09 14.38
N ARG A 197 -16.73 -13.27 13.83
CA ARG A 197 -17.46 -14.32 14.55
C ARG A 197 -16.65 -14.93 15.68
N HIS A 198 -15.37 -15.25 15.45
CA HIS A 198 -14.54 -15.98 16.39
C HIS A 198 -13.77 -15.05 17.33
N GLN A 199 -13.40 -13.84 16.86
CA GLN A 199 -12.56 -12.89 17.59
C GLN A 199 -13.18 -11.48 17.64
N PRO A 200 -14.44 -11.31 18.09
CA PRO A 200 -15.16 -10.03 18.02
C PRO A 200 -14.46 -8.91 18.80
N ARG A 201 -13.82 -9.24 19.93
CA ARG A 201 -13.10 -8.23 20.73
C ARG A 201 -11.86 -7.70 20.04
N LEU A 202 -11.11 -8.55 19.34
CA LEU A 202 -9.95 -8.12 18.55
C LEU A 202 -10.39 -7.34 17.32
N TRP A 203 -11.50 -7.76 16.67
CA TRP A 203 -12.13 -7.04 15.59
C TRP A 203 -12.46 -5.60 16.00
N ASP A 204 -13.27 -5.41 17.03
CA ASP A 204 -13.71 -4.09 17.51
C ASP A 204 -12.51 -3.24 17.97
N PHE A 205 -11.55 -3.85 18.64
CA PHE A 205 -10.37 -3.17 19.12
C PHE A 205 -9.50 -2.66 17.95
N HIS A 206 -9.16 -3.53 17.01
CA HIS A 206 -8.33 -3.16 15.86
C HIS A 206 -9.06 -2.20 14.92
N PHE A 207 -10.37 -2.35 14.73
CA PHE A 207 -11.18 -1.42 13.95
C PHE A 207 -11.13 0.01 14.49
N ARG A 208 -11.06 0.21 15.81
CA ARG A 208 -10.87 1.54 16.42
C ARG A 208 -9.52 2.17 16.05
N LEU A 209 -8.47 1.35 15.88
CA LEU A 209 -7.12 1.84 15.55
C LEU A 209 -6.99 2.41 14.12
N ARG A 210 -8.02 2.31 13.28
CA ARG A 210 -8.09 3.06 12.02
C ARG A 210 -8.13 4.57 12.24
N ARG A 211 -8.48 5.01 13.45
CA ARG A 211 -8.49 6.42 13.87
C ARG A 211 -7.18 6.74 14.61
N LYS A 212 -6.39 7.65 14.05
CA LYS A 212 -5.07 8.01 14.59
C LYS A 212 -5.09 8.43 16.05
N GLN A 213 -6.20 9.03 16.55
CA GLN A 213 -6.33 9.42 17.93
C GLN A 213 -6.27 8.19 18.86
N ALA A 214 -7.00 7.12 18.53
CA ALA A 214 -6.99 5.88 19.31
C ALA A 214 -5.59 5.23 19.33
N VAL A 215 -4.79 5.41 18.28
CA VAL A 215 -3.40 4.95 18.25
C VAL A 215 -2.52 5.79 19.16
N PHE A 216 -2.65 7.13 19.13
CA PHE A 216 -1.88 8.00 20.01
C PHE A 216 -2.20 7.81 21.50
N GLU A 217 -3.43 7.42 21.84
CA GLU A 217 -3.81 7.06 23.21
C GLU A 217 -3.03 5.83 23.74
N LEU A 218 -2.62 4.93 22.84
CA LEU A 218 -1.77 3.77 23.19
C LEU A 218 -0.28 4.13 23.25
N LEU A 219 0.18 5.02 22.37
CA LEU A 219 1.60 5.38 22.24
C LEU A 219 2.02 6.41 23.32
N ASP A 220 1.96 6.01 24.59
CA ASP A 220 2.29 6.86 25.73
C ASP A 220 3.79 7.08 25.86
N LEU A 221 4.27 8.18 25.27
CA LEU A 221 5.67 8.59 25.32
C LEU A 221 6.12 9.00 26.72
N ALA A 222 5.23 9.59 27.53
CA ALA A 222 5.59 10.12 28.83
C ALA A 222 5.91 9.00 29.85
N ARG A 223 5.16 7.89 29.77
CA ARG A 223 5.37 6.73 30.64
C ARG A 223 6.22 5.64 29.98
N MET A 224 6.53 5.79 28.72
CA MET A 224 7.19 4.76 27.92
C MET A 224 6.47 3.41 28.11
N THR A 225 5.13 3.41 27.92
CA THR A 225 4.28 2.24 28.15
C THR A 225 4.54 1.18 27.07
N PRO A 226 4.98 -0.03 27.42
CA PRO A 226 5.24 -1.07 26.43
C PRO A 226 3.95 -1.60 25.82
N LEU A 227 4.01 -1.91 24.52
CA LEU A 227 2.90 -2.40 23.72
C LEU A 227 3.31 -3.64 22.93
N LEU A 228 2.35 -4.51 22.64
CA LEU A 228 2.50 -5.48 21.56
C LEU A 228 2.28 -4.77 20.23
N HIS A 229 3.17 -4.99 19.28
CA HIS A 229 3.02 -4.53 17.90
C HIS A 229 3.07 -5.72 16.95
N VAL A 230 2.07 -5.81 16.08
CA VAL A 230 1.98 -6.84 15.02
C VAL A 230 2.30 -6.19 13.68
N SER A 231 3.24 -6.77 12.94
CA SER A 231 3.69 -6.21 11.67
C SER A 231 4.45 -7.26 10.85
N SER A 232 4.30 -7.25 9.53
CA SER A 232 5.11 -8.07 8.61
C SER A 232 6.62 -7.80 8.67
N ARG A 233 7.05 -6.76 9.38
CA ARG A 233 8.47 -6.47 9.61
C ARG A 233 9.12 -7.39 10.66
N TYR A 234 8.30 -8.05 11.46
CA TYR A 234 8.77 -9.08 12.40
C TYR A 234 8.65 -10.46 11.77
N PRO A 235 9.52 -11.42 12.16
CA PRO A 235 9.50 -12.77 11.59
C PRO A 235 8.14 -13.46 11.77
N ALA A 236 7.69 -14.20 10.76
CA ALA A 236 6.48 -15.00 10.83
C ALA A 236 6.58 -16.11 11.88
N SER A 237 7.79 -16.67 12.10
CA SER A 237 8.09 -17.60 13.18
C SER A 237 7.85 -17.04 14.59
N ARG A 238 7.80 -15.72 14.74
CA ARG A 238 7.40 -15.00 15.96
C ARG A 238 5.94 -14.51 15.89
N GLY A 239 5.10 -15.08 15.05
CA GLY A 239 3.73 -14.61 14.83
C GLY A 239 3.65 -13.19 14.32
N CYS A 240 4.68 -12.67 13.65
CA CYS A 240 4.79 -11.26 13.21
C CYS A 240 4.69 -10.26 14.37
N THR A 241 5.14 -10.59 15.59
CA THR A 241 4.96 -9.78 16.80
C THR A 241 6.27 -9.28 17.39
N ALA A 242 6.21 -8.18 18.12
CA ALA A 242 7.24 -7.70 19.03
C ALA A 242 6.64 -6.93 20.21
N ILE A 243 7.29 -6.96 21.36
CA ILE A 243 7.01 -6.03 22.45
C ILE A 243 7.83 -4.77 22.19
N ILE A 244 7.14 -3.66 21.94
CA ILE A 244 7.77 -2.38 21.61
C ILE A 244 7.57 -1.37 22.74
N VAL A 245 8.44 -0.35 22.76
CA VAL A 245 8.27 0.84 23.61
C VAL A 245 8.30 2.11 22.74
N PRO A 246 7.36 3.05 22.93
CA PRO A 246 7.41 4.36 22.30
C PRO A 246 8.50 5.21 22.98
N LEU A 247 9.42 5.80 22.18
CA LEU A 247 10.58 6.52 22.70
C LEU A 247 10.59 8.02 22.36
N ALA A 248 10.18 8.39 21.15
CA ALA A 248 10.22 9.77 20.69
C ALA A 248 9.19 10.06 19.59
N PRO A 249 8.68 11.29 19.47
CA PRO A 249 7.98 11.70 18.27
C PRO A 249 8.97 11.78 17.09
N HIS A 250 8.51 11.43 15.89
CA HIS A 250 9.33 11.53 14.69
C HIS A 250 9.59 13.01 14.33
N PRO A 251 10.84 13.42 13.99
CA PRO A 251 11.20 14.84 13.84
C PRO A 251 10.49 15.54 12.66
N SER A 252 10.17 14.82 11.58
CA SER A 252 9.56 15.39 10.35
C SER A 252 8.18 14.83 10.00
N GLN A 253 7.72 13.78 10.69
CA GLN A 253 6.45 13.10 10.39
C GLN A 253 5.51 13.15 11.60
N PRO A 254 4.56 14.11 11.66
CA PRO A 254 3.75 14.37 12.86
C PRO A 254 2.81 13.22 13.24
N ASN A 255 2.54 12.28 12.32
CA ASN A 255 1.73 11.10 12.59
C ASN A 255 2.58 9.85 12.95
N ALA A 256 3.88 10.00 13.19
CA ALA A 256 4.77 8.89 13.47
C ALA A 256 5.45 9.00 14.84
N VAL A 257 5.59 7.86 15.51
CA VAL A 257 6.31 7.69 16.78
C VAL A 257 7.42 6.69 16.57
N ILE A 258 8.63 7.04 17.02
CA ILE A 258 9.79 6.17 17.00
C ILE A 258 9.64 5.17 18.15
N VAL A 259 9.73 3.88 17.82
CA VAL A 259 9.61 2.78 18.77
C VAL A 259 10.83 1.86 18.72
N TYR A 260 11.08 1.14 19.79
CA TYR A 260 12.15 0.15 19.91
C TYR A 260 11.57 -1.24 20.19
N ASP A 261 12.10 -2.30 19.55
CA ASP A 261 11.77 -3.70 19.86
C ASP A 261 12.54 -4.15 21.10
N LEU A 262 11.82 -4.36 22.18
CA LEU A 262 12.39 -4.73 23.48
C LEU A 262 12.92 -6.18 23.56
N ASP A 263 12.78 -6.97 22.51
CA ASP A 263 13.40 -8.29 22.43
C ASP A 263 14.93 -8.21 22.25
N VAL A 264 15.42 -7.11 21.70
CA VAL A 264 16.84 -6.87 21.41
C VAL A 264 17.48 -6.04 22.52
N ASP A 265 18.72 -6.38 22.89
CA ASP A 265 19.49 -5.64 23.90
C ASP A 265 19.66 -4.16 23.49
N PRO A 266 19.23 -3.19 24.32
CA PRO A 266 19.36 -1.78 24.00
C PRO A 266 20.80 -1.23 24.18
N GLN A 267 21.78 -2.01 24.59
CA GLN A 267 23.17 -1.56 24.81
C GLN A 267 23.72 -0.77 23.61
N PRO A 268 23.64 -1.26 22.35
CA PRO A 268 24.15 -0.50 21.21
C PRO A 268 23.44 0.84 21.02
N LEU A 269 22.12 0.91 21.27
CA LEU A 269 21.38 2.16 21.19
C LEU A 269 21.82 3.17 22.25
N LEU A 270 22.18 2.71 23.43
CA LEU A 270 22.59 3.55 24.55
C LEU A 270 24.02 4.10 24.38
N GLU A 271 24.94 3.28 23.86
CA GLU A 271 26.37 3.59 23.78
C GLU A 271 26.80 4.32 22.51
N LEU A 272 26.19 4.00 21.36
CA LEU A 272 26.59 4.54 20.08
C LEU A 272 26.09 5.99 19.86
N GLU A 273 26.81 6.72 19.05
CA GLU A 273 26.42 8.07 18.60
C GLU A 273 25.31 7.99 17.54
N ALA A 274 24.59 9.12 17.35
CA ALA A 274 23.44 9.17 16.45
C ALA A 274 23.75 8.73 15.01
N ASP A 275 24.96 8.98 14.54
CA ASP A 275 25.43 8.65 13.20
C ASP A 275 25.58 7.14 13.01
N GLU A 276 26.23 6.48 13.95
CA GLU A 276 26.43 5.03 13.94
C GLU A 276 25.08 4.28 14.10
N ILE A 277 24.18 4.85 14.91
CA ILE A 277 22.83 4.32 15.05
C ILE A 277 22.07 4.44 13.72
N ALA A 278 22.14 5.60 13.05
CA ALA A 278 21.48 5.82 11.75
C ALA A 278 21.95 4.79 10.71
N ASP A 279 23.26 4.56 10.62
CA ASP A 279 23.83 3.57 9.73
C ASP A 279 23.27 2.15 10.02
N ARG A 280 23.16 1.75 11.28
CA ARG A 280 22.62 0.43 11.67
C ARG A 280 21.08 0.33 11.56
N VAL A 281 20.37 1.45 11.51
CA VAL A 281 18.91 1.47 11.34
C VAL A 281 18.52 1.45 9.86
N PHE A 282 19.18 2.26 9.03
CA PHE A 282 18.76 2.50 7.65
C PHE A 282 19.48 1.65 6.61
N THR A 283 20.68 1.14 6.91
CA THR A 283 21.38 0.22 6.01
C THR A 283 20.65 -1.14 5.96
N PRO A 284 20.40 -1.72 4.76
CA PRO A 284 19.90 -3.06 4.61
C PRO A 284 20.80 -4.07 5.34
N ARG A 285 20.20 -5.14 5.90
CA ARG A 285 20.98 -6.15 6.65
C ARG A 285 22.09 -6.82 5.83
N ALA A 286 21.84 -6.99 4.51
CA ALA A 286 22.82 -7.59 3.60
C ALA A 286 24.05 -6.71 3.35
N ASP A 287 23.93 -5.40 3.59
CA ASP A 287 24.97 -4.41 3.33
C ASP A 287 25.71 -3.99 4.62
N LEU A 288 25.29 -4.53 5.77
CA LEU A 288 25.99 -4.29 7.04
C LEU A 288 27.26 -5.17 7.11
N PRO A 289 28.36 -4.68 7.71
CA PRO A 289 29.55 -5.48 7.96
C PRO A 289 29.26 -6.70 8.81
N ASP A 290 30.05 -7.76 8.62
CA ASP A 290 29.96 -8.99 9.40
C ASP A 290 30.04 -8.72 10.91
N GLY A 291 29.14 -9.33 11.67
CA GLY A 291 29.05 -9.16 13.12
C GLY A 291 28.37 -7.88 13.60
N ILE A 292 27.95 -7.02 12.68
CA ILE A 292 27.17 -5.82 13.03
C ILE A 292 25.67 -6.11 12.85
N GLU A 293 24.93 -6.00 13.95
CA GLU A 293 23.49 -6.17 13.95
C GLU A 293 22.76 -4.84 13.78
N ARG A 294 21.58 -4.91 13.17
CA ARG A 294 20.66 -3.75 13.05
C ARG A 294 20.14 -3.36 14.43
N ILE A 295 20.03 -2.05 14.66
CA ILE A 295 19.30 -1.53 15.82
C ILE A 295 17.80 -1.50 15.45
N PRO A 296 16.92 -2.15 16.24
CA PRO A 296 15.52 -2.37 15.87
C PRO A 296 14.63 -1.16 16.19
N LEU A 297 15.08 0.01 15.75
CA LEU A 297 14.26 1.22 15.74
C LEU A 297 13.36 1.23 14.50
N LYS A 298 12.13 1.68 14.68
CA LYS A 298 11.19 1.91 13.55
C LYS A 298 10.21 3.02 13.89
N ALA A 299 9.63 3.62 12.85
CA ALA A 299 8.50 4.53 12.99
C ALA A 299 7.18 3.76 12.92
N VAL A 300 6.29 3.97 13.90
CA VAL A 300 4.89 3.54 13.88
C VAL A 300 4.04 4.73 13.48
N HIS A 301 3.32 4.59 12.37
CA HIS A 301 2.48 5.65 11.80
C HIS A 301 1.05 5.52 12.30
N ALA A 302 0.59 6.48 13.10
CA ALA A 302 -0.74 6.45 13.69
C ALA A 302 -1.88 6.52 12.66
N ASN A 303 -1.63 7.06 11.48
CA ASN A 303 -2.59 7.18 10.38
C ASN A 303 -2.56 5.98 9.40
N ARG A 304 -1.87 4.88 9.76
CA ARG A 304 -1.80 3.65 8.94
C ARG A 304 -2.40 2.44 9.65
N SER A 305 -3.41 2.66 10.51
CA SER A 305 -4.12 1.59 11.24
C SER A 305 -3.18 0.52 11.82
N PRO A 306 -2.14 0.87 12.59
CA PRO A 306 -1.16 -0.10 13.07
C PRO A 306 -1.80 -1.08 14.03
N ALA A 307 -1.43 -2.36 13.91
CA ALA A 307 -1.91 -3.40 14.83
C ALA A 307 -1.10 -3.36 16.13
N LEU A 308 -1.59 -2.56 17.07
CA LEU A 308 -1.04 -2.39 18.43
C LEU A 308 -1.98 -3.00 19.46
N ALA A 309 -1.46 -3.51 20.57
CA ALA A 309 -2.26 -3.91 21.70
C ALA A 309 -1.52 -3.65 23.03
N PRO A 310 -2.23 -3.38 24.14
CA PRO A 310 -1.59 -3.32 25.45
C PRO A 310 -1.00 -4.69 25.82
N ILE A 311 0.07 -4.69 26.61
CA ILE A 311 0.75 -5.95 27.07
C ILE A 311 -0.22 -6.89 27.79
N SER A 312 -1.27 -6.37 28.42
CA SER A 312 -2.32 -7.19 29.02
C SER A 312 -3.03 -8.13 28.04
N ALA A 313 -2.96 -7.87 26.72
CA ALA A 313 -3.50 -8.75 25.69
C ALA A 313 -2.74 -10.08 25.60
N LEU A 314 -1.51 -10.14 26.08
CA LEU A 314 -0.70 -11.39 26.18
C LEU A 314 -1.20 -12.35 27.25
N ARG A 315 -2.14 -11.93 28.09
CA ARG A 315 -2.70 -12.80 29.12
C ARG A 315 -3.39 -14.01 28.51
N GLY A 316 -2.92 -15.22 28.85
CA GLY A 316 -3.43 -16.49 28.32
C GLY A 316 -2.91 -16.86 26.91
N VAL A 317 -1.95 -16.12 26.38
CA VAL A 317 -1.28 -16.46 25.12
C VAL A 317 -0.14 -17.45 25.39
N ASP A 318 0.02 -18.43 24.51
CA ASP A 318 1.22 -19.26 24.47
C ASP A 318 2.39 -18.44 23.93
N LEU A 319 3.19 -17.89 24.86
CA LEU A 319 4.33 -17.02 24.54
C LEU A 319 5.46 -17.79 23.83
N ALA A 320 5.60 -19.09 24.08
CA ALA A 320 6.59 -19.89 23.39
C ALA A 320 6.28 -20.02 21.89
N ARG A 321 5.01 -20.16 21.53
CA ARG A 321 4.55 -20.23 20.14
C ARG A 321 4.93 -18.99 19.33
N ILE A 322 4.95 -17.82 19.95
CA ILE A 322 5.27 -16.55 19.30
C ILE A 322 6.64 -16.00 19.74
N ALA A 323 7.42 -16.79 20.45
CA ALA A 323 8.78 -16.50 20.91
C ALA A 323 8.93 -15.12 21.57
N LEU A 324 7.98 -14.73 22.43
CA LEU A 324 8.03 -13.49 23.21
C LEU A 324 8.47 -13.78 24.65
N ASP A 325 9.32 -12.89 25.17
CA ASP A 325 9.81 -12.92 26.55
C ASP A 325 9.51 -11.55 27.22
N PRO A 326 8.36 -11.43 27.92
CA PRO A 326 7.99 -10.20 28.60
C PRO A 326 8.95 -9.79 29.73
N ASP A 327 9.59 -10.72 30.40
CA ASP A 327 10.52 -10.43 31.52
C ASP A 327 11.80 -9.78 30.96
N ARG A 328 12.36 -10.34 29.89
CA ARG A 328 13.47 -9.73 29.15
C ARG A 328 13.09 -8.35 28.63
N ALA A 329 11.89 -8.21 28.03
CA ALA A 329 11.42 -6.93 27.54
C ALA A 329 11.31 -5.87 28.65
N LEU A 330 10.86 -6.23 29.84
CA LEU A 330 10.80 -5.32 30.99
C LEU A 330 12.20 -4.93 31.48
N ALA A 331 13.15 -5.87 31.53
CA ALA A 331 14.55 -5.56 31.88
C ALA A 331 15.18 -4.56 30.91
N HIS A 332 14.96 -4.72 29.60
CA HIS A 332 15.43 -3.79 28.58
C HIS A 332 14.74 -2.42 28.67
N LEU A 333 13.44 -2.39 28.98
CA LEU A 333 12.68 -1.16 29.19
C LEU A 333 13.27 -0.31 30.32
N GLU A 334 13.61 -0.91 31.46
CA GLU A 334 14.19 -0.17 32.61
C GLU A 334 15.52 0.48 32.25
N ARG A 335 16.34 -0.16 31.42
CA ARG A 335 17.59 0.42 30.92
C ARG A 335 17.33 1.65 30.03
N LEU A 336 16.33 1.57 29.15
CA LEU A 336 15.94 2.68 28.28
C LEU A 336 15.35 3.86 29.07
N ARG A 337 14.56 3.60 30.11
CA ARG A 337 14.01 4.64 31.00
C ARG A 337 15.07 5.41 31.76
N GLY A 338 16.18 4.73 32.11
CA GLY A 338 17.30 5.35 32.79
C GLY A 338 18.22 6.21 31.90
N ALA A 339 17.99 6.24 30.58
CA ALA A 339 18.89 6.89 29.63
C ALA A 339 18.57 8.39 29.43
N PRO A 340 19.44 9.32 29.88
CA PRO A 340 19.21 10.74 29.65
C PRO A 340 19.41 11.11 28.16
N GLY A 341 18.63 12.07 27.67
CA GLY A 341 18.83 12.63 26.32
C GLY A 341 18.42 11.71 25.16
N LEU A 342 17.83 10.52 25.44
CA LEU A 342 17.47 9.52 24.42
C LEU A 342 16.55 10.09 23.34
N THR A 343 15.54 10.89 23.71
CA THR A 343 14.61 11.49 22.73
C THR A 343 15.34 12.36 21.71
N ALA A 344 16.26 13.24 22.14
CA ALA A 344 17.02 14.11 21.23
C ALA A 344 17.96 13.30 20.33
N LYS A 345 18.63 12.26 20.87
CA LYS A 345 19.46 11.34 20.09
C LYS A 345 18.65 10.65 18.99
N LEU A 346 17.48 10.11 19.30
CA LEU A 346 16.60 9.43 18.33
C LEU A 346 16.07 10.37 17.26
N GLN A 347 15.72 11.59 17.64
CA GLN A 347 15.30 12.61 16.66
C GLN A 347 16.44 12.96 15.70
N ALA A 348 17.69 13.06 16.17
CA ALA A 348 18.86 13.25 15.31
C ALA A 348 19.05 12.08 14.33
N VAL A 349 18.91 10.83 14.79
CA VAL A 349 18.97 9.62 13.94
C VAL A 349 17.95 9.71 12.79
N PHE A 350 16.68 10.02 13.09
CA PHE A 350 15.62 10.05 12.09
C PHE A 350 15.58 11.33 11.24
N ALA A 351 16.19 12.42 11.68
CA ALA A 351 16.33 13.64 10.87
C ALA A 351 17.22 13.40 9.62
N ARG A 352 18.18 12.47 9.70
CA ARG A 352 19.05 12.10 8.57
C ARG A 352 18.32 11.31 7.48
N ALA A 353 17.35 10.50 7.83
CA ALA A 353 16.57 9.68 6.88
C ALA A 353 15.70 10.52 5.93
N GLY A 354 15.57 11.82 6.15
CA GLY A 354 14.61 12.70 5.46
C GLY A 354 15.19 13.55 4.32
N GLN A 355 16.43 13.36 3.89
CA GLN A 355 16.98 14.06 2.72
C GLN A 355 16.57 13.30 1.45
N TYR A 356 15.30 13.46 1.03
CA TYR A 356 14.86 12.98 -0.28
C TYR A 356 15.37 13.94 -1.35
N GLU A 357 16.11 13.42 -2.33
CA GLU A 357 16.34 14.16 -3.57
C GLU A 357 14.98 14.42 -4.25
N PRO A 358 14.79 15.62 -4.84
CA PRO A 358 13.59 15.89 -5.62
C PRO A 358 13.41 14.82 -6.69
N ALA A 359 12.18 14.33 -6.85
CA ALA A 359 11.89 13.34 -7.86
C ALA A 359 12.26 13.88 -9.25
N ALA A 360 13.02 13.10 -10.01
CA ALA A 360 13.51 13.47 -11.34
C ALA A 360 12.38 13.65 -12.37
N ASP A 361 11.17 13.15 -12.08
CA ASP A 361 10.01 13.21 -12.96
C ASP A 361 8.75 13.59 -12.16
N PRO A 362 7.86 14.45 -12.72
CA PRO A 362 6.61 14.85 -12.07
C PRO A 362 5.71 13.69 -11.63
N GLU A 363 5.64 12.58 -12.34
CA GLU A 363 4.83 11.43 -11.95
C GLU A 363 5.37 10.73 -10.69
N LEU A 364 6.67 10.80 -10.44
CA LEU A 364 7.29 10.22 -9.25
C LEU A 364 7.24 11.17 -8.03
N ALA A 365 6.75 12.41 -8.24
CA ALA A 365 6.82 13.50 -7.28
C ALA A 365 5.61 13.58 -6.32
N LEU A 366 4.79 12.54 -6.24
CA LEU A 366 3.64 12.47 -5.32
C LEU A 366 4.01 12.85 -3.88
N TYR A 367 5.15 12.39 -3.39
CA TYR A 367 5.63 12.62 -2.04
C TYR A 367 6.63 13.78 -1.91
N SER A 368 6.91 14.51 -2.98
CA SER A 368 7.81 15.67 -2.94
C SER A 368 7.15 16.93 -2.34
N GLY A 369 5.90 16.85 -1.94
CA GLY A 369 5.13 17.92 -1.29
C GLY A 369 3.65 17.82 -1.60
N PHE A 370 2.84 18.32 -0.66
CA PHE A 370 1.40 18.39 -0.84
C PHE A 370 1.01 19.48 -1.85
N PRO A 371 -0.03 19.26 -2.66
CA PRO A 371 -0.56 20.32 -3.51
C PRO A 371 -1.04 21.49 -2.65
N ASN A 372 -0.74 22.70 -3.07
CA ASN A 372 -1.27 23.91 -2.42
C ASN A 372 -2.75 24.12 -2.74
N ASP A 373 -3.46 24.88 -1.93
CA ASP A 373 -4.90 25.09 -2.08
C ASP A 373 -5.31 25.76 -3.41
N ALA A 374 -4.41 26.55 -4.01
CA ALA A 374 -4.69 27.18 -5.32
C ALA A 374 -4.70 26.11 -6.43
N ASP A 375 -3.70 25.23 -6.45
CA ASP A 375 -3.62 24.14 -7.42
C ASP A 375 -4.73 23.11 -7.23
N LYS A 376 -5.08 22.78 -5.97
CA LYS A 376 -6.22 21.88 -5.67
C LYS A 376 -7.54 22.36 -6.27
N ARG A 377 -7.81 23.68 -6.22
CA ARG A 377 -9.00 24.24 -6.86
C ARG A 377 -8.99 24.07 -8.39
N LEU A 378 -7.80 24.15 -9.00
CA LEU A 378 -7.65 23.91 -10.44
C LEU A 378 -7.88 22.45 -10.84
N PHE A 379 -7.62 21.49 -9.96
CA PHE A 379 -7.85 20.06 -10.25
C PHE A 379 -9.30 19.78 -10.65
N ALA A 380 -10.27 20.34 -9.93
CA ALA A 380 -11.68 20.19 -10.29
C ALA A 380 -11.98 20.84 -11.65
N ASN A 381 -11.37 22.00 -11.94
CA ASN A 381 -11.54 22.67 -13.23
C ASN A 381 -10.94 21.85 -14.38
N VAL A 382 -9.75 21.25 -14.19
CA VAL A 382 -9.15 20.35 -15.20
C VAL A 382 -10.11 19.21 -15.53
N ARG A 383 -10.63 18.51 -14.53
CA ARG A 383 -11.55 17.38 -14.75
C ARG A 383 -12.91 17.78 -15.35
N ALA A 384 -13.36 18.99 -15.09
CA ALA A 384 -14.62 19.52 -15.64
C ALA A 384 -14.48 20.12 -17.06
N THR A 385 -13.25 20.39 -17.50
CA THR A 385 -12.99 20.97 -18.83
C THR A 385 -13.07 19.89 -19.90
N PRO A 386 -13.86 20.11 -20.98
CA PRO A 386 -13.91 19.18 -22.11
C PRO A 386 -12.52 18.92 -22.71
N PRO A 387 -12.21 17.71 -23.17
CA PRO A 387 -10.88 17.32 -23.66
C PRO A 387 -10.32 18.27 -24.74
N GLU A 388 -11.14 18.72 -25.67
CA GLU A 388 -10.76 19.59 -26.78
C GLU A 388 -10.37 21.01 -26.32
N GLN A 389 -10.78 21.37 -25.10
CA GLN A 389 -10.51 22.68 -24.51
C GLN A 389 -9.32 22.68 -23.55
N LEU A 390 -8.87 21.51 -23.09
CA LEU A 390 -7.79 21.40 -22.10
C LEU A 390 -6.49 22.06 -22.56
N ALA A 391 -6.14 21.97 -23.85
CA ALA A 391 -4.95 22.62 -24.40
C ALA A 391 -5.03 24.16 -24.41
N ARG A 392 -6.24 24.69 -24.54
CA ARG A 392 -6.49 26.14 -24.76
C ARG A 392 -6.84 26.83 -23.44
N THR A 393 -7.24 26.11 -22.41
CA THR A 393 -7.61 26.67 -21.11
C THR A 393 -6.35 26.96 -20.30
N PRO A 394 -6.11 28.21 -19.88
CA PRO A 394 -4.96 28.56 -19.07
C PRO A 394 -5.17 28.10 -17.62
N PHE A 395 -4.52 27.01 -17.23
CA PHE A 395 -4.46 26.59 -15.84
C PHE A 395 -3.18 27.16 -15.22
N ALA A 396 -3.33 28.23 -14.42
CA ALA A 396 -2.21 28.92 -13.77
C ALA A 396 -1.70 28.12 -12.53
N PHE A 397 -1.20 26.92 -12.74
CA PHE A 397 -0.59 26.12 -11.68
C PHE A 397 0.62 26.84 -11.08
N ARG A 398 0.71 26.84 -9.76
CA ARG A 398 1.87 27.36 -9.03
C ARG A 398 3.01 26.35 -8.99
N ASP A 399 2.66 25.08 -8.95
CA ASP A 399 3.60 23.97 -8.98
C ASP A 399 3.78 23.49 -10.42
N PRO A 400 5.00 23.60 -10.99
CA PRO A 400 5.25 23.27 -12.40
C PRO A 400 5.03 21.78 -12.72
N ARG A 401 4.98 20.89 -11.72
CA ARG A 401 4.65 19.48 -11.93
C ARG A 401 3.33 19.28 -12.66
N TYR A 402 2.32 20.08 -12.33
CA TYR A 402 0.97 19.92 -12.88
C TYR A 402 0.85 20.33 -14.34
N THR A 403 1.74 21.18 -14.86
CA THR A 403 1.77 21.52 -16.30
C THR A 403 2.18 20.30 -17.13
N GLU A 404 3.23 19.58 -16.71
CA GLU A 404 3.66 18.35 -17.40
C GLU A 404 2.65 17.22 -17.21
N LEU A 405 2.11 17.07 -16.00
CA LEU A 405 1.06 16.09 -15.74
C LEU A 405 -0.19 16.33 -16.59
N LEU A 406 -0.59 17.60 -16.82
CA LEU A 406 -1.73 17.94 -17.69
C LEU A 406 -1.48 17.53 -19.14
N PHE A 407 -0.28 17.75 -19.66
CA PHE A 407 0.08 17.29 -21.00
C PHE A 407 -0.03 15.77 -21.11
N ARG A 408 0.55 15.01 -20.16
CA ARG A 408 0.49 13.55 -20.16
C ARG A 408 -0.92 13.00 -19.90
N TYR A 409 -1.71 13.69 -19.08
CA TYR A 409 -3.11 13.36 -18.83
C TYR A 409 -3.93 13.44 -20.14
N ARG A 410 -3.75 14.50 -20.93
CA ARG A 410 -4.36 14.65 -22.26
C ARG A 410 -3.87 13.56 -23.22
N ALA A 411 -2.57 13.39 -23.32
CA ALA A 411 -1.95 12.47 -24.26
C ALA A 411 -2.35 11.00 -24.03
N ARG A 412 -2.58 10.57 -22.78
CA ARG A 412 -3.02 9.22 -22.45
C ARG A 412 -4.51 9.00 -22.66
N ASN A 413 -5.32 9.99 -22.32
CA ASN A 413 -6.76 9.81 -22.31
C ASN A 413 -7.43 10.24 -23.63
N TRP A 414 -6.90 11.27 -24.31
CA TRP A 414 -7.46 11.84 -25.53
C TRP A 414 -6.34 12.23 -26.51
N PRO A 415 -5.57 11.27 -27.04
CA PRO A 415 -4.43 11.53 -27.94
C PRO A 415 -4.83 12.28 -29.20
N GLU A 416 -6.08 12.16 -29.65
CA GLU A 416 -6.65 12.90 -30.78
C GLU A 416 -6.76 14.41 -30.57
N THR A 417 -6.64 14.89 -29.32
CA THR A 417 -6.66 16.32 -28.99
C THR A 417 -5.29 16.99 -29.07
N LEU A 418 -4.22 16.22 -29.32
CA LEU A 418 -2.86 16.72 -29.43
C LEU A 418 -2.63 17.36 -30.81
N ASP A 419 -1.98 18.52 -30.83
CA ASP A 419 -1.47 19.08 -32.07
C ASP A 419 -0.23 18.33 -32.60
N ALA A 420 0.27 18.71 -33.78
CA ALA A 420 1.40 17.99 -34.40
C ALA A 420 2.69 18.00 -33.56
N ASP A 421 3.01 19.13 -32.92
CA ASP A 421 4.21 19.24 -32.10
C ASP A 421 4.03 18.45 -30.80
N GLU A 422 2.86 18.47 -30.19
CA GLU A 422 2.52 17.68 -29.03
C GLU A 422 2.55 16.17 -29.33
N GLN A 423 2.10 15.74 -30.51
CA GLN A 423 2.19 14.34 -30.95
C GLN A 423 3.64 13.89 -31.08
N VAL A 424 4.50 14.71 -31.69
CA VAL A 424 5.95 14.41 -31.81
C VAL A 424 6.58 14.30 -30.41
N ARG A 425 6.27 15.25 -29.50
CA ARG A 425 6.74 15.24 -28.13
C ARG A 425 6.27 13.98 -27.38
N TRP A 426 5.00 13.61 -27.52
CA TRP A 426 4.42 12.42 -26.88
C TRP A 426 5.07 11.13 -27.39
N HIS A 427 5.22 10.99 -28.73
CA HIS A 427 5.92 9.84 -29.32
C HIS A 427 7.34 9.70 -28.78
N ALA A 428 8.11 10.77 -28.76
CA ALA A 428 9.47 10.76 -28.23
C ALA A 428 9.52 10.39 -26.72
N PHE A 429 8.52 10.82 -25.95
CA PHE A 429 8.39 10.44 -24.56
C PHE A 429 8.11 8.93 -24.41
N VAL A 430 7.15 8.37 -25.17
CA VAL A 430 6.78 6.95 -25.15
C VAL A 430 7.98 6.10 -25.54
N GLN A 431 8.62 6.38 -26.68
CA GLN A 431 9.80 5.64 -27.14
C GLN A 431 10.92 5.64 -26.09
N ARG A 432 11.27 6.83 -25.56
CA ARG A 432 12.31 6.91 -24.53
C ARG A 432 11.96 6.08 -23.28
N ARG A 433 10.70 6.08 -22.85
CA ARG A 433 10.25 5.32 -21.69
C ARG A 433 10.27 3.81 -21.91
N LEU A 434 9.95 3.37 -23.14
CA LEU A 434 9.89 1.96 -23.49
C LEU A 434 11.26 1.39 -23.87
N ASP A 435 12.13 2.18 -24.51
CA ASP A 435 13.39 1.69 -25.07
C ASP A 435 14.61 1.95 -24.17
N THR A 436 14.49 2.88 -23.22
CA THR A 436 15.60 3.28 -22.36
C THR A 436 15.22 3.15 -20.88
N SER A 437 16.16 2.62 -20.08
CA SER A 437 16.00 2.61 -18.62
C SER A 437 15.98 4.05 -18.07
N THR A 438 14.82 4.50 -17.66
CA THR A 438 14.57 5.82 -17.04
C THR A 438 14.01 5.62 -15.64
N PRO A 439 13.96 6.67 -14.79
CA PRO A 439 13.29 6.57 -13.49
C PRO A 439 11.82 6.11 -13.57
N LEU A 440 11.12 6.35 -14.71
CA LEU A 440 9.74 5.92 -14.94
C LEU A 440 9.60 4.51 -15.53
N THR A 441 10.68 3.94 -16.05
CA THR A 441 10.65 2.64 -16.74
C THR A 441 10.63 1.51 -15.72
N THR A 442 9.64 0.62 -15.81
CA THR A 442 9.63 -0.64 -15.05
C THR A 442 10.36 -1.73 -15.85
N LEU A 443 10.02 -1.84 -17.15
CA LEU A 443 10.67 -2.74 -18.11
C LEU A 443 10.90 -1.99 -19.42
N THR A 444 12.09 -2.15 -20.01
CA THR A 444 12.31 -1.78 -21.41
C THR A 444 11.73 -2.86 -22.33
N ARG A 445 11.54 -2.54 -23.64
CA ARG A 445 11.10 -3.52 -24.65
C ARG A 445 12.04 -4.75 -24.68
N GLU A 446 13.34 -4.55 -24.61
CA GLU A 446 14.33 -5.63 -24.55
C GLU A 446 14.09 -6.52 -23.32
N GLN A 447 14.02 -5.95 -22.13
CA GLN A 447 13.77 -6.67 -20.89
C GLN A 447 12.41 -7.38 -20.89
N TYR A 448 11.41 -6.78 -21.52
CA TYR A 448 10.07 -7.35 -21.67
C TYR A 448 10.10 -8.62 -22.52
N ARG A 449 10.73 -8.58 -23.70
CA ARG A 449 10.91 -9.73 -24.59
C ARG A 449 11.72 -10.83 -23.91
N ASP A 450 12.87 -10.50 -23.31
CA ASP A 450 13.69 -11.45 -22.55
C ASP A 450 12.90 -12.14 -21.42
N THR A 451 11.97 -11.39 -20.79
CA THR A 451 11.13 -11.95 -19.73
C THR A 451 10.11 -12.93 -20.29
N ILE A 452 9.46 -12.60 -21.42
CA ILE A 452 8.53 -13.50 -22.10
C ILE A 452 9.26 -14.76 -22.58
N ASP A 453 10.44 -14.64 -23.18
CA ASP A 453 11.23 -15.78 -23.67
C ASP A 453 11.63 -16.72 -22.53
N ARG A 454 12.09 -16.17 -21.41
CA ARG A 454 12.40 -16.97 -20.21
C ARG A 454 11.17 -17.70 -19.66
N MET A 455 10.01 -17.03 -19.61
CA MET A 455 8.77 -17.66 -19.15
C MET A 455 8.31 -18.77 -20.09
N ARG A 456 8.44 -18.55 -21.41
CA ARG A 456 8.09 -19.56 -22.42
C ARG A 456 8.99 -20.79 -22.35
N ALA A 457 10.25 -20.60 -21.98
CA ALA A 457 11.22 -21.69 -21.82
C ALA A 457 11.09 -22.43 -20.46
N ASP A 458 10.29 -21.93 -19.52
CA ASP A 458 10.08 -22.58 -18.23
C ASP A 458 9.19 -23.83 -18.38
N PRO A 459 9.73 -25.05 -18.14
CA PRO A 459 8.96 -26.28 -18.23
C PRO A 459 7.81 -26.37 -17.21
N ALA A 460 7.82 -25.55 -16.17
CA ALA A 460 6.75 -25.47 -15.18
C ALA A 460 5.57 -24.60 -15.64
N LEU A 461 5.71 -23.85 -16.74
CA LEU A 461 4.63 -23.01 -17.26
C LEU A 461 3.51 -23.90 -17.85
N PRO A 462 2.26 -23.81 -17.35
CA PRO A 462 1.14 -24.52 -17.94
C PRO A 462 0.89 -24.13 -19.40
N SER A 463 0.62 -25.09 -20.27
CA SER A 463 0.46 -24.86 -21.72
C SER A 463 -0.72 -23.94 -22.08
N ASP A 464 -1.74 -23.88 -21.23
CA ASP A 464 -2.88 -22.97 -21.35
C ASP A 464 -2.50 -21.48 -21.10
N ARG A 465 -1.31 -21.21 -20.58
CA ARG A 465 -0.76 -19.86 -20.39
C ARG A 465 0.03 -19.33 -21.59
N LEU A 466 0.44 -20.19 -22.52
CA LEU A 466 1.18 -19.76 -23.71
C LEU A 466 0.44 -18.72 -24.57
N PRO A 467 -0.88 -18.85 -24.84
CA PRO A 467 -1.60 -17.83 -25.61
C PRO A 467 -1.57 -16.43 -24.97
N LEU A 468 -1.42 -16.35 -23.64
CA LEU A 468 -1.26 -15.08 -22.96
C LEU A 468 0.08 -14.42 -23.27
N LEU A 469 1.17 -15.19 -23.29
CA LEU A 469 2.48 -14.67 -23.69
C LEU A 469 2.47 -14.20 -25.16
N ASP A 470 1.79 -14.92 -26.06
CA ASP A 470 1.62 -14.50 -27.44
C ASP A 470 0.86 -13.18 -27.56
N ALA A 471 -0.20 -13.00 -26.75
CA ALA A 471 -0.95 -11.75 -26.68
C ALA A 471 -0.07 -10.59 -26.20
N LEU A 472 0.83 -10.82 -25.24
CA LEU A 472 1.75 -9.80 -24.74
C LEU A 472 2.78 -9.38 -25.80
N GLU A 473 3.33 -10.32 -26.59
CA GLU A 473 4.22 -10.00 -27.71
C GLU A 473 3.52 -9.20 -28.82
N ILE A 474 2.27 -9.55 -29.13
CA ILE A 474 1.45 -8.81 -30.11
C ILE A 474 1.27 -7.36 -29.63
N TRP A 475 0.90 -7.20 -28.37
CA TRP A 475 0.70 -5.88 -27.76
C TRP A 475 1.96 -5.00 -27.89
N GLU A 476 3.13 -5.54 -27.51
CA GLU A 476 4.40 -4.80 -27.55
C GLU A 476 4.75 -4.31 -28.98
N ARG A 477 4.46 -5.13 -30.00
CA ARG A 477 4.70 -4.77 -31.42
C ARG A 477 3.74 -3.69 -31.94
N GLU A 478 2.56 -3.58 -31.36
CA GLU A 478 1.55 -2.57 -31.75
C GLU A 478 1.81 -1.19 -31.10
N LEU A 479 2.67 -1.14 -30.09
CA LEU A 479 3.03 0.14 -29.45
C LEU A 479 3.96 0.98 -30.33
N PRO A 480 3.84 2.34 -30.25
CA PRO A 480 4.65 3.27 -31.06
C PRO A 480 6.14 3.12 -30.88
#